data_4b10f4df1e5361682f152318504cf0bc
#
_entry.id   4b10f4df1e5361682f152318504cf0bc
#
_cell.length_a   1.000
_cell.length_b   1.000
_cell.length_c   1.000
_cell.angle_alpha   90.00
_cell.angle_beta   90.00
_cell.angle_gamma   90.00
#
_symmetry.space_group_name_H-M   'P 1'
#
loop_
_entity.id
_entity.type
_entity.pdbx_description
1 polymer ?
#
loop_
_entity_poly.entity_id
_entity_poly.type
_entity_poly.pdbx_seq_one_letter_code
_entity_poly.pdbx_strand_id
1 'polypeptide(L)'
;LETLENAKFRYHVSNGEGCNKDRHKAKHLIVEDFDNIAAEIEAKLQDRLLFVIFASGGGTGSGAGPMLIDLLLDDGREVGAVTILPSPAESVKAHINSYECFTELTQIQGTAACFILDNNRGDKINLNEQFADDFNSFLEIPEKYKSLRGNIDRAEIEETLKAHGMAMIVHAQGVDSSQVIQALTDNEYAPAEADRTVKYITAALTGNVSMEDLEKAVGTPVDTFRAYSGEESICCVCGMTYPKTRLEEMYNKVAENKDTIRKNLEATQETAMQKDINFLNELQPKHREVPSGSGSREERRHLSKRDILNKYL
;
A
#
# COMPACT_ATOMS: atom_id res chain seq x y z
N LEU A 1 6.01 18.81 7.26
CA LEU A 1 4.94 19.66 6.71
C LEU A 1 5.48 20.91 6.02
N GLU A 2 6.57 21.51 6.53
CA GLU A 2 7.17 22.73 5.98
C GLU A 2 7.74 22.54 4.57
N THR A 3 8.12 21.32 4.22
CA THR A 3 8.70 20.96 2.92
C THR A 3 7.67 20.50 1.87
N LEU A 4 6.40 20.39 2.22
CA LEU A 4 5.33 19.99 1.30
C LEU A 4 4.73 21.23 0.60
N GLU A 5 5.44 21.75 -0.41
CA GLU A 5 5.04 22.97 -1.11
C GLU A 5 3.70 22.81 -1.85
N ASN A 6 3.42 21.63 -2.41
CA ASN A 6 2.25 21.37 -3.25
C ASN A 6 1.03 20.80 -2.49
N ALA A 7 1.09 20.66 -1.18
CA ALA A 7 -0.05 20.14 -0.41
C ALA A 7 -1.18 21.18 -0.35
N LYS A 8 -2.35 20.84 -0.91
CA LYS A 8 -3.53 21.71 -0.92
C LYS A 8 -4.07 21.97 0.49
N PHE A 9 -4.04 20.94 1.34
CA PHE A 9 -4.45 21.01 2.75
C PHE A 9 -3.37 20.44 3.64
N ARG A 10 -3.24 20.96 4.84
CA ARG A 10 -2.27 20.51 5.83
C ARG A 10 -2.96 20.41 7.18
N TYR A 11 -2.73 19.28 7.85
CA TYR A 11 -3.14 19.06 9.22
C TYR A 11 -1.94 18.60 10.04
N HIS A 12 -1.73 19.19 11.20
CA HIS A 12 -0.70 18.78 12.13
C HIS A 12 -1.33 18.04 13.29
N VAL A 13 -1.03 16.75 13.42
CA VAL A 13 -1.52 15.91 14.50
C VAL A 13 -1.07 16.50 15.85
N SER A 14 -1.97 16.67 16.78
CA SER A 14 -1.72 17.24 18.11
C SER A 14 -0.57 16.49 18.80
N ASN A 15 0.39 17.21 19.36
CA ASN A 15 1.60 16.66 19.99
C ASN A 15 2.52 15.85 19.06
N GLY A 16 2.36 15.96 17.73
CA GLY A 16 3.10 15.20 16.72
C GLY A 16 4.44 15.81 16.37
N GLU A 17 5.51 15.53 17.12
CA GLU A 17 6.89 15.97 16.83
C GLU A 17 7.76 14.91 16.12
N GLY A 18 7.10 13.89 15.53
CA GLY A 18 7.78 12.73 14.95
C GLY A 18 7.90 11.56 15.93
N CYS A 19 7.98 10.34 15.38
CA CYS A 19 7.89 9.11 16.16
C CYS A 19 9.21 8.34 16.27
N ASN A 20 10.30 8.83 15.69
CA ASN A 20 11.64 8.19 15.77
C ASN A 20 11.63 6.66 15.53
N LYS A 21 10.94 6.22 14.48
CA LYS A 21 10.70 4.80 14.15
C LYS A 21 9.93 4.00 15.23
N ASP A 22 9.21 4.69 16.11
CA ASP A 22 8.32 4.07 17.09
C ASP A 22 6.88 4.08 16.55
N ARG A 23 6.38 2.90 16.19
CA ARG A 23 5.03 2.67 15.66
C ARG A 23 3.95 2.87 16.74
N HIS A 24 4.22 2.48 17.99
CA HIS A 24 3.26 2.61 19.08
C HIS A 24 2.99 4.07 19.39
N LYS A 25 4.06 4.90 19.46
CA LYS A 25 3.87 6.35 19.62
C LYS A 25 2.98 6.93 18.51
N ALA A 26 3.20 6.51 17.26
CA ALA A 26 2.38 6.98 16.13
C ALA A 26 0.90 6.60 16.29
N LYS A 27 0.64 5.34 16.68
CA LYS A 27 -0.72 4.85 16.91
C LYS A 27 -1.44 5.63 18.01
N HIS A 28 -0.78 5.88 19.14
CA HIS A 28 -1.35 6.68 20.22
C HIS A 28 -1.72 8.09 19.77
N LEU A 29 -0.84 8.77 19.04
CA LEU A 29 -1.11 10.11 18.52
C LEU A 29 -2.34 10.15 17.58
N ILE A 30 -2.50 9.16 16.72
CA ILE A 30 -3.68 9.08 15.84
C ILE A 30 -4.94 8.82 16.65
N VAL A 31 -4.88 7.93 17.65
CA VAL A 31 -6.03 7.64 18.52
C VAL A 31 -6.52 8.89 19.25
N GLU A 32 -5.60 9.63 19.85
CA GLU A 32 -5.91 10.83 20.64
C GLU A 32 -6.53 11.93 19.78
N ASP A 33 -6.08 12.05 18.52
CA ASP A 33 -6.47 13.16 17.64
C ASP A 33 -7.45 12.76 16.51
N PHE A 34 -7.95 11.51 16.52
CA PHE A 34 -8.72 10.98 15.39
C PHE A 34 -10.00 11.77 15.11
N ASP A 35 -10.72 12.25 16.13
CA ASP A 35 -11.94 13.01 15.91
C ASP A 35 -11.68 14.33 15.16
N ASN A 36 -10.55 14.98 15.43
CA ASN A 36 -10.13 16.17 14.70
C ASN A 36 -9.68 15.81 13.27
N ILE A 37 -8.93 14.72 13.10
CA ILE A 37 -8.51 14.22 11.78
C ILE A 37 -9.71 13.90 10.91
N ALA A 38 -10.70 13.17 11.44
CA ALA A 38 -11.92 12.81 10.72
C ALA A 38 -12.73 14.07 10.33
N ALA A 39 -12.87 15.04 11.24
CA ALA A 39 -13.55 16.30 10.96
C ALA A 39 -12.84 17.12 9.86
N GLU A 40 -11.51 17.15 9.87
CA GLU A 40 -10.73 17.83 8.81
C GLU A 40 -10.86 17.12 7.46
N ILE A 41 -10.84 15.80 7.43
CA ILE A 41 -11.05 15.00 6.22
C ILE A 41 -12.47 15.27 5.67
N GLU A 42 -13.50 15.19 6.51
CA GLU A 42 -14.88 15.44 6.13
C GLU A 42 -15.08 16.85 5.54
N ALA A 43 -14.46 17.85 6.17
CA ALA A 43 -14.58 19.24 5.71
C ALA A 43 -13.86 19.52 4.39
N LYS A 44 -12.81 18.79 4.06
CA LYS A 44 -11.89 19.14 2.96
C LYS A 44 -11.82 18.11 1.84
N LEU A 45 -12.10 16.84 2.11
CA LEU A 45 -12.04 15.74 1.17
C LEU A 45 -13.44 15.11 1.03
N GLN A 46 -14.21 15.63 0.09
CA GLN A 46 -15.61 15.21 -0.12
C GLN A 46 -15.71 13.91 -0.95
N ASP A 47 -14.61 13.51 -1.60
CA ASP A 47 -14.55 12.27 -2.38
C ASP A 47 -14.71 11.06 -1.45
N ARG A 48 -15.44 10.06 -1.92
CA ARG A 48 -15.71 8.86 -1.14
C ARG A 48 -14.51 7.92 -1.10
N LEU A 49 -13.82 7.76 -2.23
CA LEU A 49 -12.61 6.96 -2.34
C LEU A 49 -11.37 7.78 -1.99
N LEU A 50 -10.67 7.37 -0.96
CA LEU A 50 -9.46 8.03 -0.45
C LEU A 50 -8.27 7.08 -0.55
N PHE A 51 -7.08 7.61 -0.77
CA PHE A 51 -5.83 6.86 -0.68
C PHE A 51 -4.95 7.40 0.45
N VAL A 52 -4.58 6.52 1.37
CA VAL A 52 -3.61 6.84 2.43
C VAL A 52 -2.22 6.51 1.92
N ILE A 53 -1.35 7.54 1.80
CA ILE A 53 0.01 7.42 1.27
C ILE A 53 1.00 7.46 2.42
N PHE A 54 1.83 6.42 2.58
CA PHE A 54 2.78 6.33 3.68
C PHE A 54 3.98 5.42 3.41
N ALA A 55 5.10 5.71 4.07
CA ALA A 55 6.26 4.83 4.08
C ALA A 55 6.14 3.81 5.22
N SER A 56 6.25 2.52 4.88
CA SER A 56 6.09 1.41 5.83
C SER A 56 7.30 1.21 6.76
N GLY A 57 8.50 1.69 6.39
CA GLY A 57 9.71 1.54 7.21
C GLY A 57 9.89 2.58 8.32
N GLY A 58 9.14 3.70 8.28
CA GLY A 58 9.18 4.74 9.30
C GLY A 58 8.38 4.38 10.57
N GLY A 59 8.42 5.22 11.61
CA GLY A 59 7.56 5.07 12.78
C GLY A 59 6.16 5.61 12.52
N THR A 60 6.06 6.84 12.03
CA THR A 60 4.78 7.52 11.82
C THR A 60 3.94 6.80 10.76
N GLY A 61 4.45 6.66 9.54
CA GLY A 61 3.71 6.06 8.43
C GLY A 61 3.30 4.61 8.70
N SER A 62 4.24 3.78 9.19
CA SER A 62 3.97 2.37 9.46
C SER A 62 3.01 2.13 10.63
N GLY A 63 2.99 3.01 11.62
CA GLY A 63 2.08 2.92 12.76
C GLY A 63 0.71 3.52 12.44
N ALA A 64 0.69 4.74 11.90
CA ALA A 64 -0.52 5.49 11.62
C ALA A 64 -1.27 4.98 10.38
N GLY A 65 -0.56 4.56 9.32
CA GLY A 65 -1.16 4.22 8.03
C GLY A 65 -2.23 3.15 8.11
N PRO A 66 -1.92 1.91 8.54
CA PRO A 66 -2.93 0.85 8.65
C PRO A 66 -4.09 1.22 9.58
N MET A 67 -3.78 1.83 10.73
CA MET A 67 -4.81 2.25 11.69
C MET A 67 -5.74 3.30 11.09
N LEU A 68 -5.22 4.31 10.41
CA LEU A 68 -6.03 5.36 9.78
C LEU A 68 -6.94 4.78 8.69
N ILE A 69 -6.42 3.84 7.89
CA ILE A 69 -7.23 3.12 6.90
C ILE A 69 -8.40 2.41 7.58
N ASP A 70 -8.15 1.63 8.64
CA ASP A 70 -9.19 0.87 9.35
C ASP A 70 -10.25 1.79 9.99
N LEU A 71 -9.82 2.91 10.60
CA LEU A 71 -10.71 3.91 11.18
C LEU A 71 -11.56 4.64 10.13
N LEU A 72 -11.00 5.01 9.00
CA LEU A 72 -11.73 5.67 7.91
C LEU A 72 -12.72 4.73 7.22
N LEU A 73 -12.39 3.44 7.10
CA LEU A 73 -13.31 2.41 6.60
C LEU A 73 -14.50 2.24 7.57
N ASP A 74 -14.25 2.29 8.88
CA ASP A 74 -15.31 2.22 9.90
C ASP A 74 -16.20 3.47 9.88
N ASP A 75 -15.64 4.63 9.52
CA ASP A 75 -16.37 5.88 9.29
C ASP A 75 -17.17 5.90 7.96
N GLY A 76 -17.15 4.78 7.22
CA GLY A 76 -17.93 4.58 5.99
C GLY A 76 -17.28 5.12 4.72
N ARG A 77 -15.98 5.45 4.75
CA ARG A 77 -15.19 5.82 3.57
C ARG A 77 -14.72 4.57 2.82
N GLU A 78 -14.46 4.71 1.54
CA GLU A 78 -13.74 3.73 0.74
C GLU A 78 -12.26 4.11 0.74
N VAL A 79 -11.37 3.22 1.19
CA VAL A 79 -9.98 3.59 1.45
C VAL A 79 -9.02 2.59 0.83
N GLY A 80 -8.16 3.09 -0.05
CA GLY A 80 -7.00 2.38 -0.59
C GLY A 80 -5.71 2.85 0.06
N ALA A 81 -4.60 2.24 -0.36
CA ALA A 81 -3.28 2.58 0.13
C ALA A 81 -2.27 2.79 -1.00
N VAL A 82 -1.33 3.71 -0.78
CA VAL A 82 -0.05 3.74 -1.51
C VAL A 82 1.04 3.61 -0.46
N THR A 83 1.75 2.49 -0.44
CA THR A 83 2.75 2.22 0.59
C THR A 83 4.13 2.01 0.01
N ILE A 84 5.14 2.60 0.66
CA ILE A 84 6.51 2.58 0.19
C ILE A 84 7.33 1.63 1.08
N LEU A 85 7.93 0.60 0.46
CA LEU A 85 8.81 -0.36 1.11
C LEU A 85 10.22 0.21 1.30
N PRO A 86 10.90 -0.14 2.41
CA PRO A 86 12.28 0.27 2.62
C PRO A 86 13.24 -0.43 1.65
N SER A 87 14.30 0.27 1.25
CA SER A 87 15.38 -0.34 0.49
C SER A 87 16.16 -1.35 1.36
N PRO A 88 16.85 -2.34 0.76
CA PRO A 88 17.68 -3.28 1.51
C PRO A 88 18.79 -2.63 2.32
N ALA A 89 19.22 -1.43 1.97
CA ALA A 89 20.26 -0.68 2.70
C ALA A 89 19.75 0.01 3.97
N GLU A 90 18.43 0.08 4.16
CA GLU A 90 17.85 0.71 5.35
C GLU A 90 18.07 -0.14 6.61
N SER A 91 17.84 0.48 7.78
CA SER A 91 18.08 -0.15 9.07
C SER A 91 17.17 -1.37 9.29
N VAL A 92 17.64 -2.33 10.12
CA VAL A 92 16.82 -3.48 10.53
C VAL A 92 15.49 -3.04 11.14
N LYS A 93 15.45 -1.95 11.91
CA LYS A 93 14.20 -1.39 12.47
C LYS A 93 13.22 -0.96 11.39
N ALA A 94 13.69 -0.45 10.24
CA ALA A 94 12.82 -0.12 9.12
C ALA A 94 12.17 -1.37 8.50
N HIS A 95 12.91 -2.48 8.40
CA HIS A 95 12.38 -3.75 7.91
C HIS A 95 11.37 -4.37 8.88
N ILE A 96 11.63 -4.30 10.20
CA ILE A 96 10.68 -4.72 11.24
C ILE A 96 9.38 -3.93 11.11
N ASN A 97 9.49 -2.59 11.10
CA ASN A 97 8.33 -1.72 10.98
C ASN A 97 7.51 -2.01 9.73
N SER A 98 8.20 -2.24 8.59
CA SER A 98 7.54 -2.55 7.33
C SER A 98 6.82 -3.90 7.38
N TYR A 99 7.46 -4.95 7.89
CA TYR A 99 6.86 -6.26 8.02
C TYR A 99 5.61 -6.24 8.92
N GLU A 100 5.70 -5.61 10.09
CA GLU A 100 4.57 -5.46 11.00
C GLU A 100 3.44 -4.61 10.40
N CYS A 101 3.81 -3.54 9.67
CA CYS A 101 2.85 -2.69 8.96
C CYS A 101 2.05 -3.49 7.93
N PHE A 102 2.71 -4.33 7.13
CA PHE A 102 2.03 -5.20 6.17
C PHE A 102 1.20 -6.30 6.84
N THR A 103 1.67 -6.85 7.96
CA THR A 103 0.89 -7.80 8.75
C THR A 103 -0.43 -7.19 9.23
N GLU A 104 -0.43 -5.93 9.62
CA GLU A 104 -1.65 -5.19 9.99
C GLU A 104 -2.50 -4.85 8.76
N LEU A 105 -1.89 -4.29 7.71
CA LEU A 105 -2.58 -3.86 6.49
C LEU A 105 -3.33 -5.01 5.82
N THR A 106 -2.72 -6.19 5.72
CA THR A 106 -3.33 -7.37 5.10
C THR A 106 -4.49 -7.97 5.91
N GLN A 107 -4.64 -7.59 7.18
CA GLN A 107 -5.74 -8.02 8.04
C GLN A 107 -6.94 -7.07 8.01
N ILE A 108 -6.80 -5.89 7.39
CA ILE A 108 -7.89 -4.92 7.28
C ILE A 108 -8.83 -5.38 6.17
N GLN A 109 -10.06 -5.66 6.54
CA GLN A 109 -11.09 -6.06 5.59
C GLN A 109 -11.71 -4.83 4.91
N GLY A 110 -11.99 -4.95 3.62
CA GLY A 110 -12.65 -3.88 2.86
C GLY A 110 -11.72 -2.76 2.40
N THR A 111 -10.41 -2.90 2.60
CA THR A 111 -9.44 -2.00 1.97
C THR A 111 -9.57 -2.07 0.45
N ALA A 112 -9.59 -0.94 -0.23
CA ALA A 112 -9.53 -0.84 -1.69
C ALA A 112 -8.10 -1.19 -2.21
N ALA A 113 -7.79 -0.84 -3.44
CA ALA A 113 -6.49 -1.14 -4.05
C ALA A 113 -5.31 -0.65 -3.21
N CYS A 114 -4.26 -1.46 -3.13
CA CYS A 114 -3.01 -1.13 -2.47
C CYS A 114 -1.87 -1.10 -3.48
N PHE A 115 -1.38 0.09 -3.81
CA PHE A 115 -0.19 0.26 -4.61
C PHE A 115 1.05 0.19 -3.73
N ILE A 116 2.08 -0.50 -4.23
CA ILE A 116 3.33 -0.71 -3.50
C ILE A 116 4.48 -0.16 -4.32
N LEU A 117 5.29 0.71 -3.71
CA LEU A 117 6.51 1.25 -4.29
C LEU A 117 7.70 0.70 -3.50
N ASP A 118 8.53 -0.13 -4.12
CA ASP A 118 9.69 -0.74 -3.46
C ASP A 118 10.96 0.07 -3.75
N ASN A 119 11.48 0.74 -2.73
CA ASN A 119 12.75 1.48 -2.81
C ASN A 119 13.97 0.60 -3.17
N ASN A 120 13.79 -0.70 -3.33
CA ASN A 120 14.79 -1.59 -3.91
C ASN A 120 14.83 -1.53 -5.45
N ARG A 121 13.79 -0.98 -6.10
CA ARG A 121 13.64 -0.95 -7.56
C ARG A 121 14.30 0.26 -8.22
N GLY A 122 14.53 1.34 -7.48
CA GLY A 122 15.11 2.55 -8.02
C GLY A 122 15.32 3.67 -7.01
N ASP A 123 15.65 4.86 -7.52
CA ASP A 123 15.70 6.05 -6.70
C ASP A 123 14.30 6.43 -6.20
N LYS A 124 14.18 6.60 -4.88
CA LYS A 124 12.90 6.82 -4.22
C LYS A 124 12.15 8.07 -4.69
N ILE A 125 12.87 9.13 -5.07
CA ILE A 125 12.24 10.38 -5.52
C ILE A 125 11.66 10.14 -6.91
N ASN A 126 12.46 9.61 -7.81
CA ASN A 126 12.06 9.31 -9.19
C ASN A 126 10.89 8.31 -9.22
N LEU A 127 10.93 7.24 -8.40
CA LEU A 127 9.83 6.27 -8.31
C LEU A 127 8.52 6.91 -7.84
N ASN A 128 8.59 7.82 -6.87
CA ASN A 128 7.40 8.49 -6.35
C ASN A 128 6.81 9.47 -7.38
N GLU A 129 7.66 10.25 -8.07
CA GLU A 129 7.25 11.18 -9.11
C GLU A 129 6.63 10.43 -10.30
N GLN A 130 7.31 9.39 -10.78
CA GLN A 130 6.81 8.57 -11.88
C GLN A 130 5.49 7.89 -11.54
N PHE A 131 5.36 7.31 -10.34
CA PHE A 131 4.10 6.74 -9.89
C PHE A 131 2.97 7.77 -9.86
N ALA A 132 3.23 8.98 -9.39
CA ALA A 132 2.23 10.04 -9.37
C ALA A 132 1.77 10.41 -10.78
N ASP A 133 2.68 10.50 -11.73
CA ASP A 133 2.38 10.80 -13.14
C ASP A 133 1.60 9.65 -13.80
N ASP A 134 2.00 8.40 -13.58
CA ASP A 134 1.32 7.21 -14.12
C ASP A 134 -0.07 7.04 -13.52
N PHE A 135 -0.20 7.23 -12.20
CA PHE A 135 -1.49 7.16 -11.52
C PHE A 135 -2.43 8.26 -12.01
N ASN A 136 -1.93 9.48 -12.18
CA ASN A 136 -2.70 10.58 -12.73
C ASN A 136 -3.12 10.30 -14.18
N SER A 137 -2.22 9.78 -15.00
CA SER A 137 -2.51 9.37 -16.37
C SER A 137 -3.60 8.30 -16.43
N PHE A 138 -3.59 7.33 -15.49
CA PHE A 138 -4.66 6.34 -15.36
C PHE A 138 -6.00 6.96 -14.98
N LEU A 139 -6.04 7.89 -14.03
CA LEU A 139 -7.27 8.57 -13.62
C LEU A 139 -7.87 9.45 -14.73
N GLU A 140 -7.05 9.93 -15.66
CA GLU A 140 -7.46 10.77 -16.77
C GLU A 140 -7.95 9.99 -18.01
N ILE A 141 -7.87 8.65 -18.01
CA ILE A 141 -8.33 7.80 -19.13
C ILE A 141 -9.73 8.17 -19.60
N PRO A 142 -10.75 8.37 -18.72
CA PRO A 142 -12.10 8.67 -19.15
C PRO A 142 -12.23 10.00 -19.92
N GLU A 143 -11.36 10.95 -19.66
CA GLU A 143 -11.34 12.25 -20.31
C GLU A 143 -10.53 12.24 -21.61
N LYS A 144 -9.39 11.55 -21.61
CA LYS A 144 -8.43 11.55 -22.73
C LYS A 144 -8.80 10.59 -23.86
N TYR A 145 -9.28 9.38 -23.53
CA TYR A 145 -9.43 8.30 -24.52
C TYR A 145 -10.89 7.96 -24.79
N LYS A 146 -11.55 8.77 -25.62
CA LYS A 146 -12.93 8.57 -26.05
C LYS A 146 -12.98 8.04 -27.47
N SER A 147 -13.36 6.78 -27.65
CA SER A 147 -13.44 6.12 -28.93
C SER A 147 -14.77 5.38 -29.10
N LEU A 148 -15.31 5.37 -30.32
CA LEU A 148 -16.47 4.54 -30.66
C LEU A 148 -16.20 3.03 -30.54
N ARG A 149 -14.93 2.62 -30.49
CA ARG A 149 -14.53 1.21 -30.35
C ARG A 149 -14.48 0.73 -28.90
N GLY A 150 -14.52 1.64 -27.95
CA GLY A 150 -14.44 1.37 -26.51
C GLY A 150 -13.99 2.63 -25.77
N ASN A 151 -14.56 2.86 -24.65
CA ASN A 151 -14.22 3.93 -23.71
C ASN A 151 -14.33 3.36 -22.30
N ILE A 152 -13.61 3.96 -21.39
CA ILE A 152 -13.69 3.71 -19.96
C ILE A 152 -14.33 4.92 -19.33
N ASP A 153 -15.28 4.72 -18.44
CA ASP A 153 -15.89 5.79 -17.67
C ASP A 153 -15.30 5.87 -16.24
N ARG A 154 -15.72 6.88 -15.47
CA ARG A 154 -15.23 7.06 -14.11
C ARG A 154 -15.67 5.96 -13.16
N ALA A 155 -16.84 5.37 -13.36
CA ALA A 155 -17.35 4.29 -12.52
C ALA A 155 -16.49 3.03 -12.68
N GLU A 156 -16.03 2.72 -13.89
CA GLU A 156 -15.13 1.60 -14.19
C GLU A 156 -13.73 1.79 -13.58
N ILE A 157 -13.21 3.04 -13.60
CA ILE A 157 -11.98 3.40 -12.87
C ILE A 157 -12.16 3.17 -11.36
N GLU A 158 -13.25 3.67 -10.80
CA GLU A 158 -13.55 3.50 -9.37
C GLU A 158 -13.74 2.03 -9.00
N GLU A 159 -14.45 1.24 -9.79
CA GLU A 159 -14.64 -0.19 -9.56
C GLU A 159 -13.30 -0.93 -9.53
N THR A 160 -12.43 -0.60 -10.47
CA THR A 160 -11.05 -1.14 -10.51
C THR A 160 -10.30 -0.81 -9.23
N LEU A 161 -10.30 0.45 -8.81
CA LEU A 161 -9.57 0.93 -7.63
C LEU A 161 -10.18 0.47 -6.30
N LYS A 162 -11.45 0.05 -6.27
CA LYS A 162 -12.12 -0.55 -5.11
C LYS A 162 -11.77 -2.05 -4.93
N ALA A 163 -11.10 -2.66 -5.88
CA ALA A 163 -10.70 -4.06 -5.77
C ALA A 163 -9.67 -4.26 -4.65
N HIS A 164 -10.04 -5.06 -3.64
CA HIS A 164 -9.13 -5.39 -2.54
C HIS A 164 -7.94 -6.20 -3.03
N GLY A 165 -6.75 -5.85 -2.58
CA GLY A 165 -5.48 -6.50 -2.87
C GLY A 165 -4.44 -5.53 -3.44
N MET A 166 -3.31 -6.07 -3.89
CA MET A 166 -2.29 -5.29 -4.56
C MET A 166 -2.79 -4.78 -5.91
N ALA A 167 -2.36 -3.58 -6.26
CA ALA A 167 -2.57 -2.98 -7.57
C ALA A 167 -1.25 -2.59 -8.20
N MET A 168 -1.19 -2.64 -9.52
CA MET A 168 -0.03 -2.27 -10.33
C MET A 168 -0.46 -1.38 -11.48
N ILE A 169 0.38 -0.42 -11.82
CA ILE A 169 0.22 0.43 -13.00
C ILE A 169 1.42 0.22 -13.92
N VAL A 170 1.16 0.24 -15.21
CA VAL A 170 2.15 0.32 -16.28
C VAL A 170 1.73 1.43 -17.22
N HIS A 171 2.65 2.32 -17.52
CA HIS A 171 2.51 3.35 -18.53
C HIS A 171 3.68 3.21 -19.53
N ALA A 172 3.39 2.88 -20.78
CA ALA A 172 4.40 2.59 -21.79
C ALA A 172 4.03 3.21 -23.14
N GLN A 173 5.02 3.75 -23.84
CA GLN A 173 4.84 4.41 -25.13
C GLN A 173 5.32 3.52 -26.27
N GLY A 174 4.60 3.52 -27.41
CA GLY A 174 5.02 2.89 -28.66
C GLY A 174 5.24 1.38 -28.58
N VAL A 175 4.57 0.67 -27.68
CA VAL A 175 4.85 -0.71 -27.30
C VAL A 175 3.86 -1.70 -27.92
N ASP A 176 4.27 -2.97 -27.98
CA ASP A 176 3.41 -4.12 -28.29
C ASP A 176 3.00 -4.86 -27.01
N SER A 177 2.17 -5.91 -27.16
CA SER A 177 1.71 -6.74 -26.04
C SER A 177 2.86 -7.31 -25.21
N SER A 178 3.97 -7.71 -25.83
CA SER A 178 5.09 -8.36 -25.12
C SER A 178 5.79 -7.39 -24.16
N GLN A 179 5.92 -6.14 -24.54
CA GLN A 179 6.54 -5.10 -23.73
C GLN A 179 5.66 -4.70 -22.56
N VAL A 180 4.35 -4.56 -22.76
CA VAL A 180 3.41 -4.30 -21.66
C VAL A 180 3.38 -5.47 -20.68
N ILE A 181 3.37 -6.72 -21.18
CA ILE A 181 3.41 -7.93 -20.34
C ILE A 181 4.71 -7.98 -19.54
N GLN A 182 5.84 -7.65 -20.15
CA GLN A 182 7.12 -7.60 -19.45
C GLN A 182 7.08 -6.54 -18.33
N ALA A 183 6.56 -5.34 -18.63
CA ALA A 183 6.43 -4.27 -17.64
C ALA A 183 5.43 -4.60 -16.51
N LEU A 184 4.40 -5.41 -16.75
CA LEU A 184 3.53 -5.95 -15.72
C LEU A 184 4.22 -7.04 -14.88
N THR A 185 5.00 -7.92 -15.51
CA THR A 185 5.66 -9.04 -14.84
C THR A 185 6.83 -8.58 -13.97
N ASP A 186 7.65 -7.69 -14.50
CA ASP A 186 8.77 -7.04 -13.81
C ASP A 186 8.46 -5.56 -13.58
N ASN A 187 7.38 -5.31 -12.86
CA ASN A 187 6.89 -3.96 -12.63
C ASN A 187 7.93 -3.11 -11.91
N GLU A 188 8.10 -1.88 -12.36
CA GLU A 188 9.10 -0.96 -11.84
C GLU A 188 8.85 -0.52 -10.40
N TYR A 189 7.59 -0.58 -9.93
CA TYR A 189 7.21 -0.21 -8.56
C TYR A 189 7.35 -1.39 -7.60
N ALA A 190 6.80 -2.56 -7.94
CA ALA A 190 6.90 -3.76 -7.11
C ALA A 190 6.69 -5.02 -7.97
N PRO A 191 7.38 -6.13 -7.68
CA PRO A 191 7.23 -7.37 -8.44
C PRO A 191 5.84 -7.99 -8.20
N ALA A 192 5.28 -8.57 -9.26
CA ALA A 192 4.09 -9.40 -9.16
C ALA A 192 4.46 -10.80 -8.63
N GLU A 193 3.55 -11.42 -7.87
CA GLU A 193 3.67 -12.82 -7.50
C GLU A 193 3.28 -13.74 -8.67
N ALA A 194 3.85 -14.95 -8.68
CA ALA A 194 3.65 -15.91 -9.76
C ALA A 194 2.27 -16.59 -9.75
N ASP A 195 1.44 -16.34 -8.76
CA ASP A 195 0.13 -17.01 -8.58
C ASP A 195 -0.97 -16.53 -9.53
N ARG A 196 -0.70 -15.48 -10.31
CA ARG A 196 -1.59 -14.91 -11.34
C ARG A 196 -2.98 -14.58 -10.83
N THR A 197 -3.09 -14.18 -9.57
CA THR A 197 -4.35 -13.71 -9.00
C THR A 197 -4.61 -12.28 -9.47
N VAL A 198 -5.78 -12.03 -10.05
CA VAL A 198 -6.21 -10.70 -10.52
C VAL A 198 -7.73 -10.60 -10.45
N LYS A 199 -8.27 -9.41 -10.21
CA LYS A 199 -9.72 -9.15 -10.26
C LYS A 199 -10.11 -8.30 -11.45
N TYR A 200 -9.42 -7.20 -11.69
CA TYR A 200 -9.71 -6.28 -12.79
C TYR A 200 -8.45 -5.94 -13.57
N ILE A 201 -8.64 -5.80 -14.88
CA ILE A 201 -7.64 -5.21 -15.79
C ILE A 201 -8.32 -4.04 -16.49
N THR A 202 -7.83 -2.83 -16.25
CA THR A 202 -8.37 -1.61 -16.82
C THR A 202 -7.28 -0.92 -17.61
N ALA A 203 -7.49 -0.76 -18.93
CA ALA A 203 -6.42 -0.29 -19.78
C ALA A 203 -6.88 0.56 -20.95
N ALA A 204 -6.18 1.67 -21.20
CA ALA A 204 -6.16 2.36 -22.48
C ALA A 204 -4.99 1.83 -23.30
N LEU A 205 -5.26 1.13 -24.40
CA LEU A 205 -4.28 0.37 -25.17
C LEU A 205 -4.08 0.93 -26.57
N THR A 206 -2.84 0.88 -27.06
CA THR A 206 -2.56 1.11 -28.47
C THR A 206 -3.15 0.00 -29.35
N GLY A 207 -3.21 0.22 -30.66
CA GLY A 207 -3.71 -0.80 -31.60
C GLY A 207 -2.88 -2.08 -31.66
N ASN A 208 -1.64 -2.04 -31.17
CA ASN A 208 -0.69 -3.17 -31.19
C ASN A 208 -0.73 -4.02 -29.92
N VAL A 209 -1.52 -3.61 -28.91
CA VAL A 209 -1.62 -4.32 -27.62
C VAL A 209 -2.99 -5.00 -27.50
N SER A 210 -2.95 -6.30 -27.23
CA SER A 210 -4.15 -7.13 -27.07
C SER A 210 -4.49 -7.34 -25.61
N MET A 211 -5.75 -7.07 -25.22
CA MET A 211 -6.25 -7.37 -23.87
C MET A 211 -6.15 -8.88 -23.57
N GLU A 212 -6.47 -9.72 -24.55
CA GLU A 212 -6.38 -11.18 -24.42
C GLU A 212 -4.97 -11.67 -24.06
N ASP A 213 -3.93 -11.02 -24.59
CA ASP A 213 -2.55 -11.35 -24.28
C ASP A 213 -2.21 -10.93 -22.84
N LEU A 214 -2.71 -9.79 -22.37
CA LEU A 214 -2.55 -9.34 -20.99
C LEU A 214 -3.24 -10.31 -20.02
N GLU A 215 -4.49 -10.71 -20.28
CA GLU A 215 -5.22 -11.69 -19.47
C GLU A 215 -4.47 -13.03 -19.37
N LYS A 216 -3.93 -13.53 -20.47
CA LYS A 216 -3.12 -14.75 -20.47
C LYS A 216 -1.86 -14.64 -19.60
N ALA A 217 -1.27 -13.45 -19.55
CA ALA A 217 -0.05 -13.22 -18.80
C ALA A 217 -0.27 -13.02 -17.30
N VAL A 218 -1.25 -12.19 -16.91
CA VAL A 218 -1.45 -11.80 -15.51
C VAL A 218 -2.49 -12.66 -14.77
N GLY A 219 -3.34 -13.37 -15.50
CA GLY A 219 -4.41 -14.21 -14.96
C GLY A 219 -5.78 -13.81 -15.50
N THR A 220 -6.80 -14.66 -15.27
CA THR A 220 -8.16 -14.41 -15.72
C THR A 220 -8.89 -13.49 -14.74
N PRO A 221 -9.20 -12.23 -15.12
CA PRO A 221 -9.90 -11.30 -14.25
C PRO A 221 -11.39 -11.63 -14.12
N VAL A 222 -12.06 -10.97 -13.17
CA VAL A 222 -13.51 -10.97 -13.05
C VAL A 222 -14.11 -10.15 -14.18
N ASP A 223 -13.48 -9.00 -14.48
CA ASP A 223 -13.87 -8.13 -15.61
C ASP A 223 -12.67 -7.33 -16.14
N THR A 224 -12.83 -6.83 -17.38
CA THR A 224 -11.86 -5.99 -18.07
C THR A 224 -12.51 -4.76 -18.66
N PHE A 225 -11.89 -3.60 -18.45
CA PHE A 225 -12.32 -2.33 -19.03
C PHE A 225 -11.28 -1.83 -20.03
N ARG A 226 -11.71 -1.51 -21.24
CA ARG A 226 -10.81 -1.18 -22.34
C ARG A 226 -11.19 0.12 -23.02
N ALA A 227 -10.20 1.02 -23.12
CA ALA A 227 -10.21 2.15 -24.03
C ALA A 227 -9.10 1.98 -25.09
N TYR A 228 -9.14 2.80 -26.13
CA TYR A 228 -8.13 2.82 -27.19
C TYR A 228 -7.39 4.15 -27.16
N SER A 229 -6.08 4.06 -27.01
CA SER A 229 -5.15 5.17 -27.13
C SER A 229 -4.48 5.18 -28.50
N GLY A 230 -3.81 6.26 -28.85
CA GLY A 230 -3.05 6.37 -30.10
C GLY A 230 -1.63 5.85 -29.97
N GLU A 231 -0.87 6.36 -29.02
CA GLU A 231 0.58 6.22 -28.94
C GLU A 231 1.07 5.55 -27.66
N GLU A 232 0.32 5.59 -26.59
CA GLU A 232 0.69 5.09 -25.25
C GLU A 232 -0.27 3.99 -24.78
N SER A 233 0.23 3.09 -23.96
CA SER A 233 -0.57 2.08 -23.28
C SER A 233 -0.49 2.32 -21.78
N ILE A 234 -1.64 2.55 -21.15
CA ILE A 234 -1.79 2.71 -19.71
C ILE A 234 -2.61 1.53 -19.22
N CYS A 235 -2.08 0.73 -18.31
CA CYS A 235 -2.73 -0.46 -17.79
C CYS A 235 -2.67 -0.47 -16.27
N CYS A 236 -3.82 -0.63 -15.62
CA CYS A 236 -3.92 -0.88 -14.19
C CYS A 236 -4.48 -2.27 -13.95
N VAL A 237 -3.79 -3.06 -13.15
CA VAL A 237 -4.19 -4.41 -12.74
C VAL A 237 -4.43 -4.38 -11.24
N CYS A 238 -5.62 -4.77 -10.80
CA CYS A 238 -6.03 -4.72 -9.39
C CYS A 238 -6.56 -6.06 -8.85
N GLY A 239 -6.53 -6.20 -7.53
CA GLY A 239 -6.97 -7.43 -6.87
C GLY A 239 -5.93 -8.54 -6.90
N MET A 240 -4.66 -8.17 -6.98
CA MET A 240 -3.53 -9.08 -6.98
C MET A 240 -3.13 -9.49 -5.56
N THR A 241 -2.39 -10.59 -5.47
CA THR A 241 -1.76 -11.01 -4.22
C THR A 241 -0.64 -10.04 -3.83
N TYR A 242 -0.54 -9.72 -2.53
CA TYR A 242 0.56 -8.91 -2.01
C TYR A 242 1.92 -9.59 -2.26
N PRO A 243 3.03 -8.84 -2.37
CA PRO A 243 4.36 -9.37 -2.73
C PRO A 243 4.97 -10.18 -1.58
N LYS A 244 4.49 -11.40 -1.37
CA LYS A 244 4.91 -12.33 -0.30
C LYS A 244 6.41 -12.58 -0.33
N THR A 245 6.97 -12.81 -1.52
CA THR A 245 8.41 -13.05 -1.72
C THR A 245 9.22 -11.90 -1.15
N ARG A 246 8.84 -10.66 -1.45
CA ARG A 246 9.52 -9.47 -0.94
C ARG A 246 9.37 -9.28 0.56
N LEU A 247 8.19 -9.58 1.10
CA LEU A 247 7.93 -9.54 2.53
C LEU A 247 8.74 -10.60 3.29
N GLU A 248 8.90 -11.79 2.73
CA GLU A 248 9.74 -12.86 3.27
C GLU A 248 11.23 -12.47 3.25
N GLU A 249 11.73 -11.81 2.20
CA GLU A 249 13.09 -11.27 2.17
C GLU A 249 13.34 -10.30 3.32
N MET A 250 12.40 -9.39 3.60
CA MET A 250 12.49 -8.47 4.73
C MET A 250 12.50 -9.20 6.07
N TYR A 251 11.63 -10.21 6.23
CA TYR A 251 11.63 -11.06 7.42
C TYR A 251 12.96 -11.80 7.62
N ASN A 252 13.48 -12.41 6.56
CA ASN A 252 14.74 -13.17 6.61
C ASN A 252 15.91 -12.25 6.99
N LYS A 253 15.96 -11.05 6.44
CA LYS A 253 16.96 -10.04 6.82
C LYS A 253 16.91 -9.69 8.31
N VAL A 254 15.71 -9.58 8.88
CA VAL A 254 15.55 -9.36 10.33
C VAL A 254 16.03 -10.59 11.12
N ALA A 255 15.65 -11.80 10.68
CA ALA A 255 16.02 -13.05 11.33
C ALA A 255 17.53 -13.29 11.32
N GLU A 256 18.20 -13.06 10.20
CA GLU A 256 19.67 -13.19 10.07
C GLU A 256 20.44 -12.26 11.02
N ASN A 257 19.93 -11.06 11.25
CA ASN A 257 20.57 -10.09 12.12
C ASN A 257 20.18 -10.23 13.60
N LYS A 258 19.19 -11.06 13.93
CA LYS A 258 18.67 -11.22 15.29
C LYS A 258 19.72 -11.54 16.33
N ASP A 259 20.58 -12.51 16.05
CA ASP A 259 21.63 -12.96 16.99
C ASP A 259 22.72 -11.91 17.15
N THR A 260 23.09 -11.21 16.08
CA THR A 260 24.05 -10.11 16.14
C THR A 260 23.52 -8.95 16.96
N ILE A 261 22.26 -8.59 16.74
CA ILE A 261 21.57 -7.52 17.48
C ILE A 261 21.49 -7.90 18.98
N ARG A 262 21.12 -9.15 19.27
CA ARG A 262 21.05 -9.65 20.64
C ARG A 262 22.41 -9.59 21.34
N LYS A 263 23.47 -10.08 20.70
CA LYS A 263 24.84 -9.98 21.21
C LYS A 263 25.28 -8.54 21.49
N ASN A 264 24.97 -7.62 20.58
CA ASN A 264 25.31 -6.22 20.77
C ASN A 264 24.56 -5.59 21.94
N LEU A 265 23.29 -5.96 22.15
CA LEU A 265 22.48 -5.50 23.27
C LEU A 265 23.00 -6.07 24.60
N GLU A 266 23.34 -7.37 24.65
CA GLU A 266 23.94 -8.03 25.82
C GLU A 266 25.29 -7.39 26.18
N ALA A 267 26.19 -7.17 25.20
CA ALA A 267 27.46 -6.50 25.42
C ALA A 267 27.31 -5.05 25.92
N THR A 268 26.26 -4.37 25.50
CA THR A 268 25.96 -3.00 25.97
C THR A 268 25.40 -3.01 27.41
N GLN A 269 24.68 -4.04 27.80
CA GLN A 269 24.16 -4.22 29.17
C GLN A 269 25.25 -4.47 30.19
N GLU A 270 26.33 -5.16 29.82
CA GLU A 270 27.50 -5.38 30.71
C GLU A 270 28.24 -4.06 30.99
N THR A 271 28.10 -3.05 30.19
CA THR A 271 28.82 -1.76 30.26
C THR A 271 27.96 -0.56 30.62
N ALA A 272 26.62 -0.65 30.63
CA ALA A 272 25.72 0.47 30.83
C ALA A 272 24.72 0.24 31.96
N MET A 273 24.41 1.34 32.68
CA MET A 273 23.30 1.39 33.64
C MET A 273 21.99 0.93 32.97
N GLN A 274 21.27 0.04 33.67
CA GLN A 274 19.98 -0.55 33.26
C GLN A 274 19.03 0.47 32.66
N LYS A 275 18.81 0.38 31.36
CA LYS A 275 17.61 0.93 30.71
C LYS A 275 16.92 -0.23 30.02
N ASP A 276 15.67 -0.46 30.38
CA ASP A 276 14.81 -1.46 29.73
C ASP A 276 14.70 -1.12 28.25
N ILE A 277 15.28 -2.00 27.42
CA ILE A 277 15.15 -1.91 25.97
C ILE A 277 14.09 -2.94 25.57
N ASN A 278 12.86 -2.50 25.40
CA ASN A 278 11.73 -3.33 24.94
C ASN A 278 11.86 -3.81 23.48
N PHE A 279 12.97 -3.44 22.81
CA PHE A 279 13.24 -3.79 21.41
C PHE A 279 13.25 -5.31 21.13
N LEU A 280 13.70 -6.15 22.10
CA LEU A 280 13.71 -7.62 21.91
C LEU A 280 12.31 -8.24 21.96
N ASN A 281 11.36 -7.61 22.64
CA ASN A 281 9.96 -8.06 22.65
C ASN A 281 9.26 -7.76 21.33
N GLU A 282 9.71 -6.74 20.60
CA GLU A 282 9.22 -6.41 19.26
C GLU A 282 9.73 -7.37 18.17
N LEU A 283 10.84 -8.08 18.43
CA LEU A 283 11.42 -9.06 17.48
C LEU A 283 10.80 -10.46 17.59
N GLN A 284 10.00 -10.73 18.60
CA GLN A 284 9.30 -12.01 18.70
C GLN A 284 8.01 -11.93 17.87
N PRO A 285 7.87 -12.77 16.84
CA PRO A 285 6.60 -12.90 16.16
C PRO A 285 5.58 -13.39 17.19
N LYS A 286 4.62 -12.56 17.54
CA LYS A 286 3.43 -13.02 18.25
C LYS A 286 2.69 -13.95 17.31
N HIS A 287 2.94 -15.24 17.40
CA HIS A 287 2.11 -16.26 16.80
C HIS A 287 0.69 -16.09 17.37
N ARG A 288 -0.14 -15.31 16.68
CA ARG A 288 -1.58 -15.45 16.80
C ARG A 288 -1.96 -16.65 15.94
N GLU A 289 -2.47 -17.68 16.59
CA GLU A 289 -3.18 -18.76 15.91
C GLU A 289 -4.25 -18.13 15.01
N VAL A 290 -4.09 -18.31 13.72
CA VAL A 290 -5.11 -17.95 12.73
C VAL A 290 -6.27 -18.89 12.94
N PRO A 291 -7.47 -18.44 13.29
CA PRO A 291 -8.64 -19.30 13.25
C PRO A 291 -8.87 -19.68 11.80
N SER A 292 -8.75 -20.97 11.49
CA SER A 292 -9.17 -21.55 10.23
C SER A 292 -10.71 -21.50 10.17
N GLY A 293 -11.25 -20.43 9.60
CA GLY A 293 -12.67 -20.24 9.38
C GLY A 293 -12.92 -20.03 7.90
N SER A 294 -13.42 -21.07 7.24
CA SER A 294 -14.16 -20.94 5.99
C SER A 294 -15.43 -20.14 6.28
N GLY A 295 -15.46 -18.88 5.94
CA GLY A 295 -16.61 -17.99 6.20
C GLY A 295 -17.02 -17.25 4.95
N SER A 296 -18.22 -17.59 4.48
CA SER A 296 -19.11 -16.78 3.67
C SER A 296 -18.99 -15.28 3.96
N ARG A 297 -19.24 -14.49 2.93
CA ARG A 297 -19.44 -13.04 2.93
C ARG A 297 -20.32 -12.62 4.12
N GLU A 298 -19.71 -12.45 5.29
CA GLU A 298 -20.36 -11.81 6.43
C GLU A 298 -20.19 -10.30 6.28
N GLU A 299 -21.31 -9.60 6.34
CA GLU A 299 -21.37 -8.16 6.53
C GLU A 299 -20.38 -7.76 7.64
N ARG A 300 -19.54 -6.79 7.35
CA ARG A 300 -18.62 -6.22 8.32
C ARG A 300 -19.44 -5.87 9.58
N ARG A 301 -19.25 -6.60 10.67
CA ARG A 301 -19.76 -6.16 11.95
C ARG A 301 -19.09 -4.82 12.24
N HIS A 302 -19.88 -3.78 12.39
CA HIS A 302 -19.42 -2.47 12.87
C HIS A 302 -18.66 -2.69 14.19
N LEU A 303 -17.32 -2.76 14.10
CA LEU A 303 -16.47 -2.72 15.27
C LEU A 303 -16.61 -1.31 15.86
N SER A 304 -16.84 -1.19 17.13
CA SER A 304 -16.84 0.14 17.73
C SER A 304 -15.43 0.75 17.59
N LYS A 305 -15.34 2.07 17.49
CA LYS A 305 -14.07 2.81 17.51
C LYS A 305 -13.13 2.28 18.61
N ARG A 306 -13.69 1.93 19.79
CA ARG A 306 -12.96 1.36 20.91
C ARG A 306 -12.38 -0.03 20.60
N ASP A 307 -13.07 -0.84 19.82
CA ASP A 307 -12.60 -2.19 19.47
C ASP A 307 -11.45 -2.10 18.45
N ILE A 308 -11.53 -1.17 17.50
CA ILE A 308 -10.42 -0.89 16.56
C ILE A 308 -9.19 -0.40 17.34
N LEU A 309 -9.37 0.54 18.27
CA LEU A 309 -8.28 1.03 19.11
C LEU A 309 -7.60 -0.09 19.90
N ASN A 310 -8.38 -0.99 20.52
CA ASN A 310 -7.86 -2.13 21.28
C ASN A 310 -7.11 -3.15 20.39
N LYS A 311 -7.42 -3.21 19.09
CA LYS A 311 -6.71 -4.08 18.13
C LYS A 311 -5.27 -3.59 17.88
N TYR A 312 -5.05 -2.28 17.93
CA TYR A 312 -3.77 -1.67 17.55
C TYR A 312 -2.91 -1.24 18.75
N LEU A 313 -3.47 -1.11 19.94
CA LEU A 313 -2.77 -0.78 21.19
C LEU A 313 -2.52 -2.00 22.07
#